data_e7110ac70734d870abef7f8a72d31744
#
_entry.id   e7110ac70734d870abef7f8a72d31744
#
_cell.length_a   1.000
_cell.length_b   1.000
_cell.length_c   1.000
_cell.angle_alpha   90.00
_cell.angle_beta   90.00
_cell.angle_gamma   90.00
#
_symmetry.space_group_name_H-M   'P 1'
#
loop_
_entity.id
_entity.type
_entity.pdbx_description
1 polymer ?
#
loop_
_entity_poly.entity_id
_entity_poly.type
_entity_poly.pdbx_seq_one_letter_code
_entity_poly.pdbx_strand_id
1 'polypeptide(L)'
;VDDSLLSGYVLQIGDRVFDNSGRHAIDQMMADKPSLATLKTRIEDYKPAATSEEGGVVISSADGIVEVEGMDRAVYGEIVTFENGAKGMVESVEPGRLGIMLFDGAETVGVGTMVTRSGKRAGIPVGDGFLGRVIDPLGEPIDGKGPIEAVGYNPIEKQAPGILERQSVDTPLHTGILAIDSMFPIGR
;
A
#
# COMPACT_ATOMS: atom_id res chain seq x y z
N VAL A 1 46.90 -1.75 -31.21
CA VAL A 1 45.91 -2.31 -30.29
C VAL A 1 46.60 -2.37 -28.94
N ASP A 2 46.06 -1.76 -27.93
CA ASP A 2 46.62 -1.73 -26.59
C ASP A 2 45.92 -2.80 -25.74
N ASP A 3 46.63 -3.88 -25.48
CA ASP A 3 46.16 -5.05 -24.74
C ASP A 3 45.83 -4.73 -23.25
N SER A 4 46.24 -3.56 -22.76
CA SER A 4 46.00 -3.12 -21.38
C SER A 4 44.54 -2.65 -21.15
N LEU A 5 43.78 -2.38 -22.22
CA LEU A 5 42.41 -1.84 -22.13
C LEU A 5 41.35 -2.88 -21.76
N LEU A 6 41.62 -4.16 -21.85
CA LEU A 6 40.70 -5.30 -21.69
C LEU A 6 39.54 -5.24 -22.69
N SER A 7 38.91 -4.12 -22.91
CA SER A 7 37.87 -3.83 -23.90
C SER A 7 37.59 -2.33 -23.94
N GLY A 8 36.98 -1.84 -25.03
CA GLY A 8 36.60 -0.44 -25.18
C GLY A 8 37.69 0.45 -25.79
N TYR A 9 37.68 1.73 -25.49
CA TYR A 9 38.59 2.72 -26.06
C TYR A 9 38.91 3.85 -25.08
N VAL A 10 40.07 4.44 -25.26
CA VAL A 10 40.48 5.72 -24.65
C VAL A 10 40.67 6.74 -25.76
N LEU A 11 39.97 7.86 -25.69
CA LEU A 11 40.07 8.94 -26.64
C LEU A 11 40.63 10.20 -25.97
N GLN A 12 41.70 10.73 -26.51
CA GLN A 12 42.27 12.00 -26.05
C GLN A 12 42.02 13.11 -27.07
N ILE A 13 41.34 14.17 -26.65
CA ILE A 13 41.10 15.35 -27.47
C ILE A 13 41.64 16.57 -26.74
N GLY A 14 42.81 17.01 -27.14
CA GLY A 14 43.54 18.07 -26.42
C GLY A 14 43.92 17.63 -25.00
N ASP A 15 43.57 18.40 -24.00
CA ASP A 15 43.82 18.10 -22.59
C ASP A 15 42.73 17.22 -21.94
N ARG A 16 41.74 16.79 -22.69
CA ARG A 16 40.64 15.95 -22.17
C ARG A 16 40.81 14.50 -22.60
N VAL A 17 40.76 13.60 -21.62
CA VAL A 17 40.79 12.15 -21.82
C VAL A 17 39.42 11.60 -21.54
N PHE A 18 38.86 10.87 -22.49
CA PHE A 18 37.60 10.12 -22.39
C PHE A 18 37.98 8.63 -22.36
N ASP A 19 37.95 8.04 -21.18
CA ASP A 19 38.25 6.64 -20.98
C ASP A 19 36.96 5.83 -20.85
N ASN A 20 36.63 5.05 -21.85
CA ASN A 20 35.52 4.11 -21.86
C ASN A 20 36.05 2.68 -22.03
N SER A 21 37.15 2.37 -21.36
CA SER A 21 37.73 1.05 -21.33
C SER A 21 37.10 0.16 -20.27
N GLY A 22 37.11 -1.15 -20.51
CA GLY A 22 36.65 -2.12 -19.51
C GLY A 22 37.48 -2.04 -18.22
N ARG A 23 38.76 -1.63 -18.32
CA ARG A 23 39.61 -1.40 -17.14
C ARG A 23 39.12 -0.25 -16.29
N HIS A 24 38.75 0.88 -16.88
CA HIS A 24 38.20 2.03 -16.16
C HIS A 24 36.88 1.67 -15.45
N ALA A 25 36.02 0.88 -16.13
CA ALA A 25 34.78 0.41 -15.53
C ALA A 25 35.03 -0.52 -14.33
N ILE A 26 36.02 -1.38 -14.40
CA ILE A 26 36.43 -2.24 -13.28
C ILE A 26 37.04 -1.42 -12.15
N ASP A 27 37.88 -0.45 -12.44
CA ASP A 27 38.48 0.42 -11.42
C ASP A 27 37.44 1.28 -10.72
N GLN A 28 36.41 1.79 -11.43
CA GLN A 28 35.25 2.46 -10.81
C GLN A 28 34.45 1.49 -9.93
N MET A 29 34.19 0.28 -10.39
CA MET A 29 33.51 -0.73 -9.57
C MET A 29 34.34 -1.13 -8.33
N MET A 30 35.66 -1.11 -8.41
CA MET A 30 36.54 -1.38 -7.27
C MET A 30 36.69 -0.18 -6.33
N ALA A 31 36.59 1.06 -6.83
CA ALA A 31 36.58 2.27 -6.02
C ALA A 31 35.28 2.42 -5.21
N ASP A 32 34.18 1.92 -5.75
CA ASP A 32 32.86 1.94 -5.09
C ASP A 32 32.63 0.78 -4.10
N LYS A 33 33.63 -0.08 -3.90
CA LYS A 33 33.54 -1.12 -2.87
C LYS A 33 33.56 -0.48 -1.49
N PRO A 34 32.49 -0.60 -0.72
CA PRO A 34 32.52 -0.12 0.66
C PRO A 34 33.66 -0.80 1.40
N SER A 35 34.49 -0.01 2.09
CA SER A 35 35.60 -0.55 2.88
C SER A 35 35.06 -1.55 3.91
N LEU A 36 35.87 -2.52 4.33
CA LEU A 36 35.51 -3.48 5.38
C LEU A 36 34.99 -2.77 6.65
N ALA A 37 35.49 -1.58 6.95
CA ALA A 37 35.00 -0.75 8.05
C ALA A 37 33.56 -0.26 7.80
N THR A 38 33.26 0.21 6.59
CA THR A 38 31.91 0.65 6.20
C THR A 38 30.91 -0.51 6.17
N LEU A 39 31.34 -1.69 5.76
CA LEU A 39 30.52 -2.91 5.81
C LEU A 39 30.26 -3.35 7.25
N LYS A 40 31.26 -3.31 8.12
CA LYS A 40 31.07 -3.59 9.56
C LYS A 40 30.07 -2.65 10.18
N THR A 41 30.20 -1.35 9.99
CA THR A 41 29.26 -0.34 10.52
C THR A 41 27.84 -0.57 9.99
N ARG A 42 27.68 -0.86 8.69
CA ARG A 42 26.37 -1.20 8.11
C ARG A 42 25.77 -2.48 8.66
N ILE A 43 26.60 -3.48 8.99
CA ILE A 43 26.16 -4.74 9.59
C ILE A 43 25.78 -4.52 11.07
N GLU A 44 26.57 -3.73 11.80
CA GLU A 44 26.28 -3.38 13.20
C GLU A 44 25.03 -2.50 13.34
N ASP A 45 24.80 -1.57 12.40
CA ASP A 45 23.61 -0.70 12.34
C ASP A 45 22.41 -1.42 11.69
N TYR A 46 22.61 -2.54 11.02
CA TYR A 46 21.53 -3.34 10.44
C TYR A 46 20.70 -3.98 11.58
N LYS A 47 19.66 -3.30 11.98
CA LYS A 47 18.57 -3.89 12.72
C LYS A 47 17.69 -4.59 11.70
N PRO A 48 17.67 -5.93 11.64
CA PRO A 48 16.68 -6.61 10.83
C PRO A 48 15.33 -6.21 11.41
N ALA A 49 14.64 -5.32 10.76
CA ALA A 49 13.21 -5.25 10.89
C ALA A 49 12.72 -6.56 10.27
N ALA A 50 12.72 -7.62 11.07
CA ALA A 50 11.96 -8.81 10.75
C ALA A 50 10.49 -8.40 10.87
N THR A 51 10.00 -7.66 9.90
CA THR A 51 8.61 -7.66 9.52
C THR A 51 8.43 -9.06 8.95
N SER A 52 8.06 -10.00 9.80
CA SER A 52 7.50 -11.27 9.34
C SER A 52 6.18 -10.88 8.70
N GLU A 53 6.23 -10.45 7.45
CA GLU A 53 5.06 -10.31 6.62
C GLU A 53 4.54 -11.72 6.42
N GLU A 54 3.49 -12.03 7.16
CA GLU A 54 2.80 -13.31 7.01
C GLU A 54 2.13 -13.27 5.64
N GLY A 55 2.61 -14.13 4.76
CA GLY A 55 2.09 -14.27 3.40
C GLY A 55 1.17 -15.46 3.28
N GLY A 56 0.21 -15.38 2.40
CA GLY A 56 -0.67 -16.47 2.00
C GLY A 56 -0.64 -16.70 0.50
N VAL A 57 -1.31 -17.76 0.08
CA VAL A 57 -1.46 -18.13 -1.33
C VAL A 57 -2.94 -18.28 -1.67
N VAL A 58 -3.33 -17.71 -2.80
CA VAL A 58 -4.67 -17.85 -3.34
C VAL A 58 -4.96 -19.29 -3.76
N ILE A 59 -6.00 -19.88 -3.21
CA ILE A 59 -6.45 -21.25 -3.56
C ILE A 59 -7.70 -21.27 -4.45
N SER A 60 -8.51 -20.20 -4.39
CA SER A 60 -9.71 -20.05 -5.22
C SER A 60 -9.95 -18.56 -5.51
N SER A 61 -10.46 -18.23 -6.70
CA SER A 61 -10.85 -16.89 -7.08
C SER A 61 -12.10 -16.93 -7.92
N ALA A 62 -13.18 -16.31 -7.46
CA ALA A 62 -14.47 -16.25 -8.14
C ALA A 62 -15.22 -14.97 -7.76
N ASP A 63 -15.79 -14.29 -8.76
CA ASP A 63 -16.69 -13.14 -8.59
C ASP A 63 -16.18 -12.03 -7.64
N GLY A 64 -14.87 -11.76 -7.67
CA GLY A 64 -14.24 -10.74 -6.82
C GLY A 64 -14.00 -11.19 -5.38
N ILE A 65 -14.26 -12.46 -5.06
CA ILE A 65 -13.94 -13.09 -3.78
C ILE A 65 -12.80 -14.07 -4.01
N VAL A 66 -11.83 -14.04 -3.11
CA VAL A 66 -10.63 -14.86 -3.17
C VAL A 66 -10.48 -15.63 -1.86
N GLU A 67 -10.28 -16.93 -1.96
CA GLU A 67 -9.90 -17.75 -0.80
C GLU A 67 -8.37 -17.88 -0.74
N VAL A 68 -7.83 -17.72 0.46
CA VAL A 68 -6.39 -17.72 0.72
C VAL A 68 -6.06 -18.66 1.86
N GLU A 69 -4.96 -19.40 1.74
CA GLU A 69 -4.34 -20.20 2.79
C GLU A 69 -3.04 -19.56 3.30
N GLY A 70 -2.66 -19.81 4.57
CA GLY A 70 -1.34 -19.48 5.13
C GLY A 70 -1.24 -18.19 5.90
N MET A 71 -2.33 -17.48 6.16
CA MET A 71 -2.37 -16.24 6.96
C MET A 71 -3.22 -16.42 8.23
N ASP A 72 -2.74 -17.24 9.17
CA ASP A 72 -3.50 -17.62 10.36
C ASP A 72 -3.74 -16.47 11.36
N ARG A 73 -2.97 -15.38 11.24
CA ARG A 73 -3.09 -14.21 12.12
C ARG A 73 -3.89 -13.07 11.52
N ALA A 74 -4.40 -13.24 10.30
CA ALA A 74 -5.22 -12.22 9.68
C ALA A 74 -6.50 -12.00 10.48
N VAL A 75 -6.97 -10.78 10.53
CA VAL A 75 -8.19 -10.40 11.25
C VAL A 75 -9.24 -9.88 10.29
N TYR A 76 -10.50 -10.04 10.66
CA TYR A 76 -11.63 -9.47 9.92
C TYR A 76 -11.43 -7.96 9.68
N GLY A 77 -11.71 -7.52 8.46
CA GLY A 77 -11.56 -6.12 8.05
C GLY A 77 -10.12 -5.69 7.78
N GLU A 78 -9.15 -6.59 7.80
CA GLU A 78 -7.75 -6.27 7.48
C GLU A 78 -7.55 -6.08 5.98
N ILE A 79 -6.80 -5.05 5.58
CA ILE A 79 -6.39 -4.85 4.19
C ILE A 79 -5.20 -5.75 3.88
N VAL A 80 -5.27 -6.41 2.74
CA VAL A 80 -4.21 -7.23 2.19
C VAL A 80 -3.80 -6.73 0.80
N THR A 81 -2.57 -7.01 0.42
CA THR A 81 -2.03 -6.63 -0.88
C THR A 81 -1.52 -7.88 -1.60
N PHE A 82 -1.93 -8.03 -2.84
CA PHE A 82 -1.50 -9.12 -3.73
C PHE A 82 -0.21 -8.72 -4.45
N GLU A 83 0.58 -9.70 -4.92
CA GLU A 83 1.85 -9.46 -5.61
C GLU A 83 1.71 -8.63 -6.89
N ASN A 84 0.55 -8.65 -7.51
CA ASN A 84 0.21 -7.83 -8.69
C ASN A 84 -0.21 -6.39 -8.35
N GLY A 85 -0.21 -6.01 -7.07
CA GLY A 85 -0.60 -4.69 -6.57
C GLY A 85 -2.09 -4.53 -6.28
N ALA A 86 -2.94 -5.51 -6.60
CA ALA A 86 -4.36 -5.49 -6.23
C ALA A 86 -4.51 -5.47 -4.71
N LYS A 87 -5.57 -4.82 -4.23
CA LYS A 87 -5.88 -4.72 -2.80
C LYS A 87 -7.22 -5.37 -2.50
N GLY A 88 -7.33 -5.95 -1.32
CA GLY A 88 -8.57 -6.55 -0.84
C GLY A 88 -8.72 -6.43 0.67
N MET A 89 -9.87 -6.81 1.17
CA MET A 89 -10.20 -6.82 2.58
C MET A 89 -10.61 -8.22 3.02
N VAL A 90 -10.12 -8.64 4.17
CA VAL A 90 -10.50 -9.92 4.80
C VAL A 90 -11.94 -9.81 5.29
N GLU A 91 -12.83 -10.61 4.69
CA GLU A 91 -14.27 -10.64 4.99
C GLU A 91 -14.65 -11.85 5.83
N SER A 92 -13.95 -12.97 5.67
CA SER A 92 -14.19 -14.15 6.48
C SER A 92 -12.89 -14.77 6.96
N VAL A 93 -12.91 -15.25 8.20
CA VAL A 93 -11.78 -15.93 8.84
C VAL A 93 -12.24 -17.30 9.31
N GLU A 94 -11.75 -18.35 8.66
CA GLU A 94 -12.00 -19.74 8.99
C GLU A 94 -10.68 -20.44 9.33
N PRO A 95 -10.69 -21.54 10.07
CA PRO A 95 -9.47 -22.29 10.36
C PRO A 95 -8.76 -22.73 9.08
N GLY A 96 -7.56 -22.18 8.83
CA GLY A 96 -6.73 -22.48 7.67
C GLY A 96 -7.17 -21.81 6.36
N ARG A 97 -8.25 -21.02 6.35
CA ARG A 97 -8.74 -20.31 5.16
C ARG A 97 -9.23 -18.92 5.48
N LEU A 98 -8.99 -18.00 4.55
CA LEU A 98 -9.48 -16.64 4.60
C LEU A 98 -10.26 -16.32 3.34
N GLY A 99 -11.45 -15.74 3.49
CA GLY A 99 -12.19 -15.13 2.39
C GLY A 99 -11.83 -13.64 2.29
N ILE A 100 -11.37 -13.23 1.13
CA ILE A 100 -10.95 -11.85 0.85
C ILE A 100 -11.80 -11.28 -0.26
N MET A 101 -12.40 -10.13 -0.04
CA MET A 101 -13.11 -9.37 -1.05
C MET A 101 -12.12 -8.42 -1.74
N LEU A 102 -11.99 -8.50 -3.05
CA LEU A 102 -11.14 -7.62 -3.83
C LEU A 102 -11.80 -6.24 -4.01
N PHE A 103 -11.01 -5.19 -3.87
CA PHE A 103 -11.45 -3.83 -4.21
C PHE A 103 -11.31 -3.53 -5.70
N ASP A 104 -10.27 -4.10 -6.30
CA ASP A 104 -9.94 -3.96 -7.73
C ASP A 104 -9.19 -5.19 -8.24
N GLY A 105 -8.91 -5.23 -9.54
CA GLY A 105 -8.03 -6.24 -10.13
C GLY A 105 -8.53 -7.69 -10.06
N ALA A 106 -9.83 -7.92 -9.91
CA ALA A 106 -10.40 -9.27 -9.81
C ALA A 106 -10.01 -10.18 -10.99
N GLU A 107 -9.82 -9.61 -12.18
CA GLU A 107 -9.40 -10.34 -13.38
C GLU A 107 -7.92 -10.75 -13.37
N THR A 108 -7.12 -10.12 -12.51
CA THR A 108 -5.66 -10.31 -12.45
C THR A 108 -5.21 -11.19 -11.29
N VAL A 109 -6.10 -11.47 -10.34
CA VAL A 109 -5.81 -12.30 -9.16
C VAL A 109 -6.29 -13.72 -9.43
N GLY A 110 -5.35 -14.63 -9.66
CA GLY A 110 -5.60 -16.05 -9.92
C GLY A 110 -5.10 -16.95 -8.80
N VAL A 111 -5.43 -18.23 -8.92
CA VAL A 111 -4.91 -19.29 -8.03
C VAL A 111 -3.38 -19.32 -8.09
N GLY A 112 -2.72 -19.39 -6.94
CA GLY A 112 -1.26 -19.37 -6.81
C GLY A 112 -0.67 -17.97 -6.61
N THR A 113 -1.47 -16.88 -6.73
CA THR A 113 -1.00 -15.52 -6.46
C THR A 113 -0.64 -15.37 -4.98
N MET A 114 0.51 -14.76 -4.71
CA MET A 114 0.92 -14.45 -3.34
C MET A 114 0.17 -13.24 -2.80
N VAL A 115 -0.16 -13.29 -1.52
CA VAL A 115 -0.83 -12.20 -0.80
C VAL A 115 -0.11 -11.91 0.50
N THR A 116 0.03 -10.64 0.85
CA THR A 116 0.69 -10.17 2.07
C THR A 116 -0.27 -9.34 2.92
N ARG A 117 -0.10 -9.44 4.23
CA ARG A 117 -0.88 -8.68 5.21
C ARG A 117 -0.35 -7.26 5.33
N SER A 118 -1.24 -6.29 5.45
CA SER A 118 -0.86 -4.92 5.80
C SER A 118 -0.76 -4.69 7.32
N GLY A 119 -1.36 -5.56 8.13
CA GLY A 119 -1.51 -5.38 9.57
C GLY A 119 -2.45 -4.23 9.96
N LYS A 120 -3.16 -3.63 9.00
CA LYS A 120 -4.07 -2.50 9.21
C LYS A 120 -5.48 -2.89 8.83
N ARG A 121 -6.45 -2.56 9.68
CA ARG A 121 -7.87 -2.70 9.33
C ARG A 121 -8.24 -1.67 8.28
N ALA A 122 -9.23 -1.99 7.47
CA ALA A 122 -9.78 -1.09 6.48
C ALA A 122 -10.24 0.22 7.13
N GLY A 123 -9.79 1.32 6.57
CA GLY A 123 -10.04 2.66 7.10
C GLY A 123 -9.50 3.70 6.14
N ILE A 124 -9.65 4.95 6.51
CA ILE A 124 -9.22 6.08 5.71
C ILE A 124 -8.28 6.98 6.53
N PRO A 125 -7.17 7.43 5.97
CA PRO A 125 -6.34 8.44 6.58
C PRO A 125 -7.11 9.77 6.63
N VAL A 126 -6.94 10.51 7.72
CA VAL A 126 -7.64 11.78 7.97
C VAL A 126 -6.66 12.88 8.37
N GLY A 127 -7.01 14.13 8.07
CA GLY A 127 -6.23 15.32 8.40
C GLY A 127 -6.65 16.52 7.57
N ASP A 128 -6.22 17.71 7.97
CA ASP A 128 -6.54 18.94 7.25
C ASP A 128 -5.94 18.98 5.83
N GLY A 129 -4.86 18.22 5.59
CA GLY A 129 -4.25 18.07 4.27
C GLY A 129 -5.17 17.48 3.20
N PHE A 130 -6.28 16.82 3.61
CA PHE A 130 -7.26 16.23 2.70
C PHE A 130 -8.28 17.26 2.17
N LEU A 131 -8.36 18.45 2.78
CA LEU A 131 -9.30 19.50 2.35
C LEU A 131 -8.94 19.98 0.93
N GLY A 132 -9.93 19.93 0.02
CA GLY A 132 -9.76 20.33 -1.38
C GLY A 132 -8.95 19.34 -2.23
N ARG A 133 -8.73 18.10 -1.75
CA ARG A 133 -8.08 17.01 -2.47
C ARG A 133 -9.12 15.99 -2.96
N VAL A 134 -8.78 15.28 -4.02
CA VAL A 134 -9.57 14.13 -4.52
C VAL A 134 -8.79 12.87 -4.23
N ILE A 135 -9.42 11.95 -3.51
CA ILE A 135 -8.81 10.70 -3.06
C ILE A 135 -9.66 9.51 -3.45
N ASP A 136 -9.04 8.34 -3.52
CA ASP A 136 -9.73 7.06 -3.65
C ASP A 136 -10.36 6.60 -2.30
N PRO A 137 -11.13 5.52 -2.27
CA PRO A 137 -11.74 5.01 -1.04
C PRO A 137 -10.73 4.58 0.04
N LEU A 138 -9.47 4.36 -0.31
CA LEU A 138 -8.39 4.01 0.62
C LEU A 138 -7.59 5.24 1.08
N GLY A 139 -7.93 6.44 0.57
CA GLY A 139 -7.29 7.71 0.93
C GLY A 139 -6.06 8.05 0.10
N GLU A 140 -5.80 7.35 -1.00
CA GLU A 140 -4.72 7.69 -1.91
C GLU A 140 -5.14 8.83 -2.86
N PRO A 141 -4.28 9.84 -3.09
CA PRO A 141 -4.64 10.98 -3.94
C PRO A 141 -4.69 10.57 -5.41
N ILE A 142 -5.81 10.91 -6.08
CA ILE A 142 -6.03 10.70 -7.52
C ILE A 142 -6.07 12.01 -8.31
N ASP A 143 -5.81 13.15 -7.66
CA ASP A 143 -5.88 14.49 -8.25
C ASP A 143 -4.55 14.97 -8.88
N GLY A 144 -3.50 14.13 -8.85
CA GLY A 144 -2.19 14.47 -9.41
C GLY A 144 -1.38 15.51 -8.62
N LYS A 145 -1.86 15.93 -7.43
CA LYS A 145 -1.20 16.98 -6.61
C LYS A 145 -0.16 16.42 -5.61
N GLY A 146 0.22 15.15 -5.76
CA GLY A 146 1.21 14.50 -4.88
C GLY A 146 0.64 13.95 -3.57
N PRO A 147 1.48 13.37 -2.70
CA PRO A 147 1.06 12.71 -1.47
C PRO A 147 0.42 13.68 -0.48
N ILE A 148 -0.42 13.13 0.40
CA ILE A 148 -1.14 13.89 1.45
C ILE A 148 -0.59 13.45 2.80
N GLU A 149 -0.26 14.40 3.67
CA GLU A 149 0.13 14.10 5.05
C GLU A 149 -1.13 13.82 5.87
N ALA A 150 -1.21 12.61 6.44
CA ALA A 150 -2.27 12.21 7.33
C ALA A 150 -1.89 12.48 8.79
N VAL A 151 -2.81 13.04 9.56
CA VAL A 151 -2.66 13.26 11.01
C VAL A 151 -3.15 12.06 11.80
N GLY A 152 -4.12 11.32 11.26
CA GLY A 152 -4.74 10.17 11.91
C GLY A 152 -5.32 9.17 10.91
N TYR A 153 -5.94 8.13 11.45
CA TYR A 153 -6.56 7.07 10.66
C TYR A 153 -7.89 6.67 11.30
N ASN A 154 -8.96 6.70 10.53
CA ASN A 154 -10.30 6.30 10.99
C ASN A 154 -10.68 4.97 10.35
N PRO A 155 -11.03 3.94 11.14
CA PRO A 155 -11.53 2.68 10.61
C PRO A 155 -12.89 2.88 9.92
N ILE A 156 -13.15 2.09 8.88
CA ILE A 156 -14.44 2.11 8.16
C ILE A 156 -15.57 1.64 9.11
N GLU A 157 -15.30 0.58 9.87
CA GLU A 157 -16.23 0.07 10.85
C GLU A 157 -15.97 0.72 12.21
N LYS A 158 -16.93 1.49 12.69
CA LYS A 158 -16.94 2.12 14.00
C LYS A 158 -18.25 1.80 14.71
N GLN A 159 -18.16 1.53 16.01
CA GLN A 159 -19.36 1.34 16.82
C GLN A 159 -20.25 2.59 16.75
N ALA A 160 -21.51 2.40 16.41
CA ALA A 160 -22.46 3.50 16.38
C ALA A 160 -22.65 4.10 17.78
N PRO A 161 -22.86 5.44 17.87
CA PRO A 161 -23.14 6.07 19.15
C PRO A 161 -24.39 5.47 19.82
N GLY A 162 -24.29 5.20 21.10
CA GLY A 162 -25.38 4.68 21.93
C GLY A 162 -26.53 5.68 22.08
N ILE A 163 -27.64 5.23 22.66
CA ILE A 163 -28.85 6.08 22.85
C ILE A 163 -28.52 7.32 23.70
N LEU A 164 -27.66 7.18 24.70
CA LEU A 164 -27.27 8.28 25.60
C LEU A 164 -26.35 9.30 24.95
N GLU A 165 -25.63 8.90 23.90
CA GLU A 165 -24.69 9.78 23.20
C GLU A 165 -25.35 10.52 22.02
N ARG A 166 -26.55 10.09 21.63
CA ARG A 166 -27.29 10.71 20.53
C ARG A 166 -28.08 11.90 21.04
N GLN A 167 -27.98 13.02 20.33
CA GLN A 167 -28.86 14.17 20.53
C GLN A 167 -30.28 13.80 20.10
N SER A 168 -31.29 14.24 20.89
CA SER A 168 -32.68 14.09 20.50
C SER A 168 -32.94 14.85 19.21
N VAL A 169 -33.77 14.29 18.34
CA VAL A 169 -34.20 14.94 17.11
C VAL A 169 -35.29 15.98 17.47
N ASP A 170 -34.94 17.25 17.33
CA ASP A 170 -35.82 18.39 17.67
C ASP A 170 -36.03 19.33 16.49
N THR A 171 -35.29 19.12 15.39
CA THR A 171 -35.34 20.01 14.23
C THR A 171 -35.80 19.24 12.99
N PRO A 172 -36.85 19.66 12.29
CA PRO A 172 -37.32 19.02 11.07
C PRO A 172 -36.38 19.32 9.89
N LEU A 173 -36.15 18.32 9.06
CA LEU A 173 -35.51 18.47 7.77
C LEU A 173 -36.57 18.77 6.72
N HIS A 174 -36.55 19.98 6.17
CA HIS A 174 -37.43 20.35 5.07
C HIS A 174 -36.86 19.85 3.74
N THR A 175 -37.53 18.89 3.13
CA THR A 175 -37.13 18.31 1.84
C THR A 175 -37.58 19.17 0.66
N GLY A 176 -38.59 20.04 0.85
CA GLY A 176 -39.25 20.81 -0.20
C GLY A 176 -40.31 20.00 -0.96
N ILE A 177 -40.52 18.74 -0.63
CA ILE A 177 -41.55 17.88 -1.22
C ILE A 177 -42.75 17.86 -0.25
N LEU A 178 -43.84 18.48 -0.64
CA LEU A 178 -45.01 18.65 0.22
C LEU A 178 -45.55 17.34 0.78
N ALA A 179 -45.56 16.28 -0.01
CA ALA A 179 -46.04 14.97 0.41
C ALA A 179 -45.19 14.37 1.53
N ILE A 180 -43.85 14.55 1.48
CA ILE A 180 -42.92 14.06 2.51
C ILE A 180 -43.03 14.93 3.76
N ASP A 181 -42.91 16.24 3.60
CA ASP A 181 -42.82 17.17 4.72
C ASP A 181 -44.11 17.23 5.55
N SER A 182 -45.30 16.94 4.91
CA SER A 182 -46.57 16.94 5.58
C SER A 182 -46.99 15.62 6.21
N MET A 183 -46.59 14.46 5.60
CA MET A 183 -47.04 13.13 6.04
C MET A 183 -45.97 12.33 6.77
N PHE A 184 -44.70 12.54 6.42
CA PHE A 184 -43.56 11.78 6.95
C PHE A 184 -42.41 12.72 7.33
N PRO A 185 -42.59 13.57 8.38
CA PRO A 185 -41.52 14.51 8.74
C PRO A 185 -40.24 13.79 9.10
N ILE A 186 -39.14 14.18 8.45
CA ILE A 186 -37.80 13.65 8.68
C ILE A 186 -37.11 14.55 9.69
N GLY A 187 -36.46 13.99 10.68
CA GLY A 187 -35.64 14.75 11.63
C GLY A 187 -34.23 14.98 11.11
N ARG A 188 -33.63 16.07 11.51
CA ARG A 188 -32.26 16.45 11.15
C ARG A 188 -31.27 16.06 12.26
#